data_8ea79fda00a48bf6a2325f2fb9c8a783
#
_entry.id   8ea79fda00a48bf6a2325f2fb9c8a783
#
_cell.length_a   1.000
_cell.length_b   1.000
_cell.length_c   1.000
_cell.angle_alpha   90.00
_cell.angle_beta   90.00
_cell.angle_gamma   90.00
#
_symmetry.space_group_name_H-M   'P 1'
#
loop_
_entity.id
_entity.type
_entity.pdbx_description
1 polymer ?
#
loop_
_entity_poly.entity_id
_entity_poly.type
_entity_poly.pdbx_seq_one_letter_code
_entity_poly.pdbx_strand_id
1 'polypeptide(L)'
;MARVVGLLAVASKQMLHAEIGSYAEGERNLLLRALGALSAGDLLVLDRGYPAWCLFALFAQRGVAFCARLDSCGYAKVKQFSGSGAAEHVEILTASLDKLRPGRSCPRNFGVNGAQRPRRAYQ
;
A
#
# COMPACT_ATOMS: atom_id res chain seq x y z
N MET A 1 16.34 -16.61 8.80
CA MET A 1 14.89 -16.31 8.94
C MET A 1 14.42 -15.64 7.67
N ALA A 2 13.29 -16.04 7.12
CA ALA A 2 12.69 -15.48 5.91
C ALA A 2 11.37 -14.78 6.24
N ARG A 3 10.97 -13.85 5.39
CA ARG A 3 9.67 -13.19 5.43
C ARG A 3 8.87 -13.58 4.20
N VAL A 4 7.59 -13.83 4.36
CA VAL A 4 6.69 -14.26 3.29
C VAL A 4 5.48 -13.33 3.24
N VAL A 5 5.08 -12.94 2.04
CA VAL A 5 3.82 -12.25 1.76
C VAL A 5 3.04 -13.07 0.75
N GLY A 6 1.80 -13.41 1.07
CA GLY A 6 0.93 -14.17 0.21
C GLY A 6 -0.32 -13.39 -0.18
N LEU A 7 -0.77 -13.55 -1.43
CA LEU A 7 -2.07 -13.09 -1.90
C LEU A 7 -3.02 -14.29 -1.95
N LEU A 8 -4.11 -14.19 -1.22
CA LEU A 8 -5.14 -15.22 -1.11
C LEU A 8 -6.43 -14.74 -1.77
N ALA A 9 -6.98 -15.52 -2.68
CA ALA A 9 -8.34 -15.31 -3.17
C ALA A 9 -9.34 -15.77 -2.09
N VAL A 10 -10.04 -14.82 -1.47
CA VAL A 10 -10.93 -15.10 -0.32
C VAL A 10 -12.06 -16.04 -0.71
N ALA A 11 -12.68 -15.84 -1.87
CA ALA A 11 -13.82 -16.63 -2.32
C ALA A 11 -13.45 -18.10 -2.59
N SER A 12 -12.33 -18.36 -3.28
CA SER A 12 -11.89 -19.73 -3.63
C SER A 12 -10.96 -20.34 -2.60
N LYS A 13 -10.47 -19.54 -1.62
CA LYS A 13 -9.47 -19.94 -0.61
C LYS A 13 -8.16 -20.43 -1.25
N GLN A 14 -7.85 -19.93 -2.44
CA GLN A 14 -6.64 -20.31 -3.17
C GLN A 14 -5.54 -19.27 -3.00
N MET A 15 -4.31 -19.72 -2.85
CA MET A 15 -3.15 -18.86 -2.90
C MET A 15 -2.90 -18.47 -4.36
N LEU A 16 -3.01 -17.19 -4.67
CA LEU A 16 -2.78 -16.65 -6.01
C LEU A 16 -1.30 -16.40 -6.26
N HIS A 17 -0.58 -15.95 -5.25
CA HIS A 17 0.82 -15.59 -5.37
C HIS A 17 1.47 -15.57 -3.99
N ALA A 18 2.76 -15.88 -3.92
CA ALA A 18 3.57 -15.74 -2.72
C ALA A 18 4.95 -15.16 -3.05
N GLU A 19 5.38 -14.20 -2.26
CA GLU A 19 6.72 -13.62 -2.32
C GLU A 19 7.50 -13.98 -1.07
N ILE A 20 8.74 -14.42 -1.26
CA ILE A 20 9.65 -14.76 -0.19
C ILE A 20 10.85 -13.80 -0.26
N GLY A 21 11.20 -13.24 0.86
CA GLY A 21 12.35 -12.35 0.97
C GLY A 21 13.16 -12.59 2.24
N SER A 22 14.30 -11.93 2.34
CA SER A 22 15.08 -11.93 3.55
C SER A 22 14.33 -11.23 4.69
N TYR A 23 14.69 -11.54 5.92
CA TYR A 23 14.09 -10.88 7.09
C TYR A 23 14.30 -9.36 7.10
N ALA A 24 15.40 -8.90 6.51
CA ALA A 24 15.70 -7.47 6.38
C ALA A 24 14.82 -6.75 5.33
N GLU A 25 14.17 -7.51 4.46
CA GLU A 25 13.29 -6.96 3.44
C GLU A 25 11.91 -6.65 4.04
N GLY A 26 11.40 -5.44 3.81
CA GLY A 26 10.11 -5.01 4.35
C GLY A 26 8.93 -5.71 3.65
N GLU A 27 7.87 -6.02 4.39
CA GLU A 27 6.64 -6.64 3.86
C GLU A 27 6.03 -5.84 2.71
N ARG A 28 6.12 -4.51 2.75
CA ARG A 28 5.66 -3.63 1.67
C ARG A 28 6.43 -3.83 0.37
N ASN A 29 7.74 -4.14 0.45
CA ASN A 29 8.53 -4.46 -0.73
C ASN A 29 8.09 -5.78 -1.35
N LEU A 30 7.82 -6.78 -0.53
CA LEU A 30 7.30 -8.08 -0.98
C LEU A 30 5.92 -7.92 -1.60
N LEU A 31 5.04 -7.13 -0.99
CA LEU A 31 3.73 -6.82 -1.58
C LEU A 31 3.86 -6.13 -2.94
N LEU A 32 4.80 -5.21 -3.10
CA LEU A 32 5.03 -4.56 -4.40
C LEU A 32 5.36 -5.56 -5.52
N ARG A 33 6.15 -6.59 -5.21
CA ARG A 33 6.46 -7.65 -6.18
C ARG A 33 5.23 -8.49 -6.51
N ALA A 34 4.38 -8.73 -5.52
CA ALA A 34 3.16 -9.51 -5.68
C ALA A 34 2.04 -8.78 -6.45
N LEU A 35 2.14 -7.46 -6.63
CA LEU A 35 1.08 -6.67 -7.28
C LEU A 35 0.82 -7.05 -8.75
N GLY A 36 1.77 -7.72 -9.41
CA GLY A 36 1.56 -8.27 -10.75
C GLY A 36 0.46 -9.33 -10.85
N ALA A 37 0.09 -9.94 -9.73
CA ALA A 37 -1.01 -10.91 -9.65
C ALA A 37 -2.39 -10.27 -9.49
N LEU A 38 -2.47 -8.94 -9.32
CA LEU A 38 -3.72 -8.18 -9.20
C LEU A 38 -4.11 -7.56 -10.54
N SER A 39 -5.41 -7.49 -10.78
CA SER A 39 -6.03 -6.87 -11.95
C SER A 39 -6.86 -5.65 -11.57
N ALA A 40 -7.09 -4.75 -12.54
CA ALA A 40 -8.03 -3.65 -12.35
C ALA A 40 -9.43 -4.21 -12.01
N GLY A 41 -10.08 -3.61 -11.01
CA GLY A 41 -11.35 -4.07 -10.49
C GLY A 41 -11.24 -5.03 -9.29
N ASP A 42 -10.05 -5.52 -8.96
CA ASP A 42 -9.86 -6.31 -7.74
C ASP A 42 -10.04 -5.46 -6.48
N LEU A 43 -10.48 -6.10 -5.41
CA LEU A 43 -10.52 -5.54 -4.06
C LEU A 43 -9.47 -6.24 -3.19
N LEU A 44 -8.46 -5.49 -2.78
CA LEU A 44 -7.39 -5.97 -1.91
C LEU A 44 -7.70 -5.65 -0.45
N VAL A 45 -7.66 -6.64 0.42
CA VAL A 45 -7.81 -6.47 1.86
C VAL A 45 -6.44 -6.54 2.53
N LEU A 46 -6.10 -5.52 3.30
CA LEU A 46 -4.78 -5.33 3.90
C LEU A 46 -4.86 -5.21 5.42
N ASP A 47 -3.92 -5.83 6.12
CA ASP A 47 -3.74 -5.62 7.56
C ASP A 47 -2.90 -4.35 7.82
N ARG A 48 -2.78 -3.97 9.11
CA ARG A 48 -2.15 -2.72 9.59
C ARG A 48 -0.71 -2.48 9.13
N GLY A 49 0.04 -3.52 8.85
CA GLY A 49 1.45 -3.41 8.45
C GLY A 49 1.66 -2.82 7.06
N TYR A 50 0.68 -2.93 6.18
CA TYR A 50 0.82 -2.57 4.77
C TYR A 50 0.46 -1.12 4.42
N PRO A 51 -0.54 -0.47 5.02
CA PRO A 51 -0.95 0.87 4.60
C PRO A 51 0.20 1.85 4.51
N ALA A 52 0.31 2.50 3.36
CA ALA A 52 1.25 3.58 3.09
C ALA A 52 0.72 4.45 1.95
N TRP A 53 0.99 5.75 1.97
CA TRP A 53 0.51 6.67 0.95
C TRP A 53 0.93 6.27 -0.46
N CYS A 54 2.15 5.75 -0.63
CA CYS A 54 2.63 5.31 -1.92
C CYS A 54 1.88 4.07 -2.43
N LEU A 55 1.52 3.14 -1.56
CA LEU A 55 0.71 1.98 -1.95
C LEU A 55 -0.70 2.42 -2.33
N PHE A 56 -1.31 3.33 -1.58
CA PHE A 56 -2.64 3.86 -1.91
C PHE A 56 -2.65 4.53 -3.29
N ALA A 57 -1.64 5.36 -3.58
CA ALA A 57 -1.50 5.98 -4.89
C ALA A 57 -1.31 4.95 -6.01
N LEU A 58 -0.54 3.89 -5.76
CA LEU A 58 -0.31 2.82 -6.72
C LEU A 58 -1.57 2.00 -7.00
N PHE A 59 -2.33 1.65 -5.96
CA PHE A 59 -3.59 0.95 -6.11
C PHE A 59 -4.59 1.78 -6.92
N ALA A 60 -4.74 3.06 -6.60
CA ALA A 60 -5.60 3.97 -7.37
C ALA A 60 -5.19 4.03 -8.85
N GLN A 61 -3.88 4.13 -9.14
CA GLN A 61 -3.37 4.15 -10.50
C GLN A 61 -3.66 2.85 -11.27
N ARG A 62 -3.63 1.71 -10.58
CA ARG A 62 -3.90 0.39 -11.17
C ARG A 62 -5.38 0.03 -11.23
N GLY A 63 -6.26 0.87 -10.70
CA GLY A 63 -7.69 0.58 -10.60
C GLY A 63 -8.02 -0.55 -9.64
N VAL A 64 -7.16 -0.78 -8.64
CA VAL A 64 -7.36 -1.76 -7.57
C VAL A 64 -7.98 -1.03 -6.38
N ALA A 65 -9.17 -1.44 -5.97
CA ALA A 65 -9.78 -0.99 -4.74
C ALA A 65 -9.11 -1.67 -3.53
N PHE A 66 -9.12 -1.04 -2.38
CA PHE A 66 -8.55 -1.66 -1.18
C PHE A 66 -9.36 -1.33 0.07
N CYS A 67 -9.32 -2.26 1.01
CA CYS A 67 -9.81 -2.11 2.37
C CYS A 67 -8.65 -2.39 3.31
N ALA A 68 -8.33 -1.47 4.20
CA ALA A 68 -7.19 -1.59 5.09
C ALA A 68 -7.56 -1.18 6.51
N ARG A 69 -7.04 -1.92 7.49
CA ARG A 69 -7.10 -1.49 8.88
C ARG A 69 -5.99 -0.48 9.15
N LEU A 70 -6.37 0.71 9.59
CA LEU A 70 -5.45 1.78 9.94
C LEU A 70 -5.41 1.97 11.46
N ASP A 71 -4.25 2.35 11.98
CA ASP A 71 -4.14 2.89 13.32
C ASP A 71 -4.25 4.42 13.31
N SER A 72 -4.59 5.01 14.45
CA SER A 72 -4.73 6.45 14.59
C SER A 72 -3.37 7.18 14.62
N CYS A 73 -2.26 6.48 14.79
CA CYS A 73 -0.95 7.10 15.00
C CYS A 73 -0.30 7.60 13.72
N GLY A 74 -0.53 6.91 12.60
CA GLY A 74 0.12 7.21 11.33
C GLY A 74 -0.64 8.18 10.40
N TYR A 75 -1.91 8.46 10.68
CA TYR A 75 -2.79 9.17 9.77
C TYR A 75 -3.63 10.21 10.51
N ALA A 76 -3.34 11.49 10.31
CA ALA A 76 -4.01 12.59 11.00
C ALA A 76 -5.55 12.57 10.83
N LYS A 77 -6.04 12.24 9.64
CA LYS A 77 -7.47 12.15 9.35
C LYS A 77 -8.14 10.98 10.09
N VAL A 78 -7.45 9.85 10.21
CA VAL A 78 -7.93 8.71 10.99
C VAL A 78 -8.02 9.06 12.47
N LYS A 79 -7.02 9.78 12.99
CA LYS A 79 -7.03 10.27 14.36
C LYS A 79 -8.19 11.24 14.62
N GLN A 80 -8.42 12.19 13.70
CA GLN A 80 -9.53 13.14 13.76
C GLN A 80 -10.89 12.41 13.74
N PHE A 81 -11.07 11.47 12.84
CA PHE A 81 -12.27 10.65 12.75
C PHE A 81 -12.50 9.84 14.03
N SER A 82 -11.48 9.15 14.53
CA SER A 82 -11.55 8.36 15.77
C SER A 82 -11.96 9.20 16.98
N GLY A 83 -11.55 10.46 17.04
CA GLY A 83 -11.93 11.40 18.09
C GLY A 83 -13.30 12.06 17.91
N SER A 84 -13.93 11.92 16.76
CA SER A 84 -15.22 12.58 16.46
C SER A 84 -16.44 11.86 17.03
N GLY A 85 -16.31 10.58 17.38
CA GLY A 85 -17.42 9.71 17.79
C GLY A 85 -18.38 9.29 16.67
N ALA A 86 -18.09 9.66 15.42
CA ALA A 86 -18.87 9.26 14.26
C ALA A 86 -18.64 7.78 13.94
N ALA A 87 -19.69 7.08 13.46
CA ALA A 87 -19.58 5.68 13.07
C ALA A 87 -18.88 5.51 11.70
N GLU A 88 -19.05 6.50 10.81
CA GLU A 88 -18.48 6.50 9.47
C GLU A 88 -18.14 7.93 9.02
N HIS A 89 -17.23 8.03 8.07
CA HIS A 89 -16.83 9.29 7.47
C HIS A 89 -16.32 9.06 6.05
N VAL A 90 -16.66 9.94 5.12
CA VAL A 90 -16.16 9.93 3.75
C VAL A 90 -15.32 11.16 3.52
N GLU A 91 -14.11 10.97 3.01
CA GLU A 91 -13.21 12.06 2.70
C GLU A 91 -12.35 11.75 1.48
N ILE A 92 -12.09 12.76 0.66
CA ILE A 92 -11.12 12.66 -0.44
C ILE A 92 -9.73 12.92 0.15
N LEU A 93 -8.85 11.92 0.04
CA LEU A 93 -7.48 12.01 0.50
C LEU A 93 -6.54 12.32 -0.66
N THR A 94 -5.73 13.37 -0.50
CA THR A 94 -4.65 13.71 -1.43
C THR A 94 -3.31 13.52 -0.75
N ALA A 95 -2.42 12.76 -1.39
CA ALA A 95 -1.05 12.61 -0.91
C ALA A 95 -0.16 13.72 -1.48
N SER A 96 0.53 14.45 -0.60
CA SER A 96 1.60 15.36 -1.05
C SER A 96 2.76 14.54 -1.63
N LEU A 97 3.51 15.15 -2.55
CA LEU A 97 4.70 14.51 -3.15
C LEU A 97 5.72 14.05 -2.10
N ASP A 98 5.81 14.76 -0.98
CA ASP A 98 6.71 14.39 0.12
C ASP A 98 6.33 13.06 0.78
N LYS A 99 5.05 12.74 0.84
CA LYS A 99 4.56 11.46 1.36
C LYS A 99 4.82 10.30 0.41
N LEU A 100 5.08 10.58 -0.86
CA LEU A 100 5.38 9.60 -1.89
C LEU A 100 6.90 9.38 -2.07
N ARG A 101 7.74 10.05 -1.30
CA ARG A 101 9.21 9.89 -1.38
C ARG A 101 9.64 8.52 -0.88
N PRO A 102 10.54 7.82 -1.60
CA PRO A 102 11.16 6.59 -1.10
C PRO A 102 11.88 6.80 0.22
N GLY A 103 11.84 5.82 1.09
CA GLY A 103 12.63 5.79 2.33
C GLY A 103 11.92 6.29 3.59
N ARG A 104 10.77 6.97 3.51
CA ARG A 104 9.94 7.27 4.69
C ARG A 104 8.85 6.20 4.88
N SER A 105 7.74 6.37 4.21
CA SER A 105 6.62 5.42 4.25
C SER A 105 6.53 4.57 2.99
N CYS A 106 7.35 4.87 1.98
CA CYS A 106 7.42 4.11 0.73
C CYS A 106 8.67 3.24 0.68
N PRO A 107 8.58 2.02 0.16
CA PRO A 107 9.74 1.19 -0.12
C PRO A 107 10.75 1.91 -1.03
N ARG A 108 12.04 1.66 -0.82
CA ARG A 108 13.11 2.28 -1.62
C ARG A 108 12.99 1.96 -3.10
N ASN A 109 12.48 0.79 -3.42
CA ASN A 109 12.29 0.31 -4.80
C ASN A 109 10.91 0.67 -5.37
N PHE A 110 10.22 1.63 -4.77
CA PHE A 110 8.94 2.09 -5.28
C PHE A 110 9.15 2.75 -6.65
N GLY A 111 8.95 1.95 -7.69
CA GLY A 111 8.83 2.38 -9.07
C GLY A 111 7.41 2.18 -9.55
N VAL A 112 6.75 3.23 -9.97
CA VAL A 112 5.44 3.12 -10.60
C VAL A 112 5.70 2.70 -12.04
N ASN A 113 5.42 1.46 -12.40
CA ASN A 113 5.52 1.01 -13.79
C ASN A 113 4.57 1.86 -14.65
N GLY A 114 5.13 2.71 -15.50
CA GLY A 114 4.39 3.60 -16.40
C GLY A 114 4.31 5.06 -15.98
N ALA A 115 4.45 5.40 -14.71
CA ALA A 115 4.72 6.76 -14.28
C ALA A 115 6.19 6.84 -13.91
N GLN A 116 7.05 7.10 -14.89
CA GLN A 116 8.41 7.51 -14.59
C GLN A 116 8.31 8.74 -13.69
N ARG A 117 8.71 8.60 -12.41
CA ARG A 117 9.06 9.78 -11.64
C ARG A 117 10.05 10.56 -12.51
N PRO A 118 9.83 11.86 -12.76
CA PRO A 118 10.87 12.65 -13.34
C PRO A 118 12.08 12.49 -12.42
N ARG A 119 13.15 11.90 -12.95
CA ARG A 119 14.44 11.89 -12.27
C ARG A 119 14.77 13.35 -12.04
N ARG A 120 14.63 13.84 -10.81
CA ARG A 120 15.27 15.09 -10.47
C ARG A 120 16.77 14.83 -10.64
N ALA A 121 17.32 15.44 -11.67
CA ALA A 121 18.75 15.62 -11.76
C ALA A 121 19.16 16.33 -10.47
N TYR A 122 19.95 15.66 -9.66
CA TYR A 122 20.71 16.33 -8.63
C TYR A 122 21.78 17.14 -9.35
N GLN A 123 21.59 18.43 -9.41
CA GLN A 123 22.68 19.36 -9.62
C GLN A 123 23.36 19.59 -8.28
#